data_05ddfdf9d270336ee1433ab355c53051
#
_entry.id   05ddfdf9d270336ee1433ab355c53051
#
_cell.length_a   1.000
_cell.length_b   1.000
_cell.length_c   1.000
_cell.angle_alpha   90.00
_cell.angle_beta   90.00
_cell.angle_gamma   90.00
#
_symmetry.space_group_name_H-M   'P 1'
#
loop_
_entity.id
_entity.type
_entity.pdbx_description
1 polymer ?
#
loop_
_entity_poly.entity_id
_entity_poly.type
_entity_poly.pdbx_seq_one_letter_code
_entity_poly.pdbx_strand_id
1 'polypeptide(L)'
;MNIWDVLKIEQTKDKDALKKAYRMRLSSVNPEDDPEGFMELRKAYEEAVHLADQTEEEFDVAIQDTPEQQMLASLEALYDDYARRINPDEWLALFNSDYFVSLDTSEDALYGLLRFLMNHVLVPKKVWKCIVGYFDLEGRRSELAEQFPENYLDYITNNATYEDIINYEAFEHAEITTSATIDAYIRDYIELDRMVRSQELKDAGEKIRQMKEKYYISNVYIHLEEMRIRLQTCRLEFSEYIQTSMTEEERKTQDLDALYAERYASALAAIREEAEGLSAKYPDDITLLHFCGDVCILNNDLEQAEQYFNRSKELDPQNYLMRAKQAELAFRKGDYKAARDGYMDLLKENHYDDSVRIGMVRANQMMIQENLEKLKKNPDDIQAKMDVGWSYYQSYQFQEAIAFLTKFQPEGDRKFEYYNVLGRCYLGVRDYAHARQCFLVWKNLIEQLPEEDTSAETEKKRVRYPYVNFLIADCYMKTEDYENARRHLDIALSKDHEEIILSYEADCELKFLTGQYTDCLRACEHLLERDPHDYVAYLFKAKACKAMNYIQEEIGRAHV
;
A
#
# COMPACT_ATOMS: atom_id res chain seq x y z
N MET A 1 -8.44 18.17 30.01
CA MET A 1 -7.57 18.08 31.22
C MET A 1 -8.31 18.74 32.36
N ASN A 2 -8.39 18.07 33.52
CA ASN A 2 -9.15 18.59 34.67
C ASN A 2 -8.47 19.87 35.20
N ILE A 3 -9.25 20.93 35.44
CA ILE A 3 -8.73 22.23 35.93
C ILE A 3 -7.92 22.12 37.23
N TRP A 4 -8.27 21.14 38.07
CA TRP A 4 -7.58 20.86 39.34
C TRP A 4 -6.20 20.26 39.13
N ASP A 5 -6.05 19.43 38.08
CA ASP A 5 -4.76 18.87 37.69
C ASP A 5 -3.83 19.92 37.09
N VAL A 6 -4.39 20.85 36.31
CA VAL A 6 -3.65 21.98 35.75
C VAL A 6 -3.13 22.87 36.87
N LEU A 7 -3.99 23.14 37.87
CA LEU A 7 -3.62 23.95 39.05
C LEU A 7 -2.76 23.19 40.07
N LYS A 8 -2.70 21.84 39.97
CA LYS A 8 -2.05 20.92 40.94
C LYS A 8 -2.50 21.17 42.38
N ILE A 9 -3.78 21.25 42.60
CA ILE A 9 -4.42 21.41 43.90
C ILE A 9 -5.63 20.49 43.98
N GLU A 10 -5.90 19.97 45.19
CA GLU A 10 -7.17 19.30 45.43
C GLU A 10 -8.32 20.29 45.28
N GLN A 11 -9.45 19.76 44.84
CA GLN A 11 -10.68 20.46 44.61
C GLN A 11 -11.09 21.31 45.82
N THR A 12 -11.31 22.62 45.66
CA THR A 12 -11.62 23.54 46.74
C THR A 12 -12.40 24.77 46.28
N LYS A 13 -13.26 25.30 47.15
CA LYS A 13 -13.90 26.63 47.01
C LYS A 13 -13.05 27.75 47.64
N ASP A 14 -11.97 27.42 48.32
CA ASP A 14 -11.10 28.41 48.94
C ASP A 14 -10.34 29.23 47.88
N LYS A 15 -10.82 30.43 47.60
CA LYS A 15 -10.21 31.33 46.61
C LYS A 15 -8.79 31.73 46.95
N ASP A 16 -8.40 31.75 48.24
CA ASP A 16 -7.00 32.03 48.62
C ASP A 16 -6.10 30.86 48.31
N ALA A 17 -6.59 29.60 48.47
CA ALA A 17 -5.89 28.38 48.04
C ALA A 17 -5.76 28.34 46.52
N LEU A 18 -6.80 28.64 45.75
CA LEU A 18 -6.77 28.70 44.28
C LEU A 18 -5.75 29.74 43.79
N LYS A 19 -5.74 30.94 44.39
CA LYS A 19 -4.80 32.00 44.04
C LYS A 19 -3.36 31.62 44.36
N LYS A 20 -3.14 30.91 45.46
CA LYS A 20 -1.83 30.39 45.84
C LYS A 20 -1.32 29.33 44.88
N ALA A 21 -2.19 28.36 44.50
CA ALA A 21 -1.87 27.33 43.53
C ALA A 21 -1.52 27.93 42.17
N TYR A 22 -2.35 28.86 41.67
CA TYR A 22 -2.08 29.59 40.44
C TYR A 22 -0.73 30.29 40.43
N ARG A 23 -0.40 31.02 41.50
CA ARG A 23 0.90 31.72 41.62
C ARG A 23 2.07 30.76 41.65
N MET A 24 1.96 29.63 42.31
CA MET A 24 3.00 28.59 42.33
C MET A 24 3.24 28.01 40.94
N ARG A 25 2.18 27.71 40.19
CA ARG A 25 2.26 27.20 38.83
C ARG A 25 2.76 28.26 37.85
N LEU A 26 2.38 29.51 38.02
CA LEU A 26 2.82 30.64 37.19
C LEU A 26 4.36 30.80 37.20
N SER A 27 5.01 30.44 38.31
CA SER A 27 6.49 30.49 38.39
C SER A 27 7.18 29.40 37.55
N SER A 28 6.44 28.36 37.11
CA SER A 28 6.93 27.23 36.30
C SER A 28 6.48 27.27 34.83
N VAL A 29 5.62 28.24 34.46
CA VAL A 29 5.10 28.42 33.10
C VAL A 29 5.36 29.88 32.70
N ASN A 30 6.36 30.09 31.85
CA ASN A 30 6.72 31.43 31.38
C ASN A 30 5.94 31.77 30.10
N PRO A 31 5.20 32.90 30.05
CA PRO A 31 4.43 33.27 28.83
C PRO A 31 5.28 33.45 27.57
N GLU A 32 6.58 33.72 27.72
CA GLU A 32 7.49 33.88 26.58
C GLU A 32 8.01 32.55 26.04
N ASP A 33 8.14 31.53 26.92
CA ASP A 33 8.69 30.21 26.55
C ASP A 33 7.60 29.17 26.31
N ASP A 34 6.44 29.30 26.96
CA ASP A 34 5.28 28.36 26.84
C ASP A 34 3.96 29.17 26.88
N PRO A 35 3.59 29.85 25.77
CA PRO A 35 2.35 30.62 25.67
C PRO A 35 1.11 29.78 25.82
N GLU A 36 1.12 28.54 25.32
CA GLU A 36 -0.02 27.63 25.39
C GLU A 36 -0.29 27.14 26.81
N GLY A 37 0.72 26.67 27.50
CA GLY A 37 0.62 26.28 28.90
C GLY A 37 0.24 27.44 29.82
N PHE A 38 0.67 28.68 29.52
CA PHE A 38 0.22 29.87 30.23
C PHE A 38 -1.27 30.16 30.03
N MET A 39 -1.74 30.06 28.80
CA MET A 39 -3.17 30.24 28.47
C MET A 39 -4.04 29.18 29.15
N GLU A 40 -3.59 27.94 29.13
CA GLU A 40 -4.28 26.82 29.79
C GLU A 40 -4.33 27.00 31.30
N LEU A 41 -3.23 27.34 31.92
CA LEU A 41 -3.16 27.63 33.38
C LEU A 41 -4.08 28.79 33.77
N ARG A 42 -4.11 29.85 32.98
CA ARG A 42 -4.98 31.00 33.19
C ARG A 42 -6.45 30.63 33.07
N LYS A 43 -6.82 29.89 32.03
CA LYS A 43 -8.19 29.40 31.81
C LYS A 43 -8.65 28.53 32.97
N ALA A 44 -7.81 27.58 33.40
CA ALA A 44 -8.11 26.72 34.55
C ALA A 44 -8.33 27.49 35.85
N TYR A 45 -7.55 28.54 36.09
CA TYR A 45 -7.73 29.40 37.26
C TYR A 45 -9.03 30.23 37.20
N GLU A 46 -9.34 30.86 36.06
CA GLU A 46 -10.57 31.63 35.85
C GLU A 46 -11.79 30.75 36.04
N GLU A 47 -11.77 29.52 35.52
CA GLU A 47 -12.83 28.54 35.67
C GLU A 47 -12.98 28.04 37.12
N ALA A 48 -11.88 27.74 37.81
CA ALA A 48 -11.92 27.32 39.20
C ALA A 48 -12.46 28.43 40.12
N VAL A 49 -12.13 29.70 39.86
CA VAL A 49 -12.70 30.86 40.59
C VAL A 49 -14.19 31.02 40.33
N HIS A 50 -14.63 30.83 39.07
CA HIS A 50 -16.04 30.85 38.71
C HIS A 50 -16.85 29.75 39.44
N LEU A 51 -16.29 28.53 39.47
CA LEU A 51 -16.90 27.43 40.23
C LEU A 51 -16.97 27.71 41.74
N ALA A 52 -15.96 28.34 42.31
CA ALA A 52 -15.96 28.70 43.72
C ALA A 52 -17.05 29.72 44.13
N ASP A 53 -17.61 30.48 43.17
CA ASP A 53 -18.71 31.42 43.36
C ASP A 53 -20.11 30.81 43.26
N GLN A 54 -20.21 29.52 42.82
CA GLN A 54 -21.49 28.81 42.69
C GLN A 54 -21.99 28.29 44.02
N THR A 55 -23.28 27.95 44.09
CA THR A 55 -23.88 27.27 45.25
C THR A 55 -23.23 25.89 45.48
N GLU A 56 -23.39 25.31 46.70
CA GLU A 56 -22.79 23.97 46.94
C GLU A 56 -23.35 22.91 45.98
N GLU A 57 -24.65 22.94 45.69
CA GLU A 57 -25.28 22.01 44.75
C GLU A 57 -24.81 22.23 43.29
N GLU A 58 -24.66 23.48 42.85
CA GLU A 58 -24.14 23.80 41.51
C GLU A 58 -22.63 23.47 41.38
N PHE A 59 -21.86 23.65 42.47
CA PHE A 59 -20.45 23.29 42.50
C PHE A 59 -20.27 21.76 42.38
N ASP A 60 -21.06 20.97 43.14
CA ASP A 60 -20.99 19.50 43.07
C ASP A 60 -21.48 18.94 41.72
N VAL A 61 -22.46 19.58 41.09
CA VAL A 61 -22.93 19.22 39.74
C VAL A 61 -21.89 19.59 38.67
N ALA A 62 -21.23 20.74 38.79
CA ALA A 62 -20.19 21.19 37.85
C ALA A 62 -18.87 20.38 37.93
N ILE A 63 -18.75 19.56 38.98
CA ILE A 63 -17.55 18.72 39.25
C ILE A 63 -17.79 17.27 38.82
N GLN A 64 -19.02 16.86 38.56
CA GLN A 64 -19.25 15.56 37.97
C GLN A 64 -18.63 15.53 36.56
N ASP A 65 -17.77 14.56 36.33
CA ASP A 65 -17.20 14.33 35.00
C ASP A 65 -18.31 14.31 33.97
N THR A 66 -18.18 15.13 32.94
CA THR A 66 -19.12 15.08 31.82
C THR A 66 -19.13 13.69 31.20
N PRO A 67 -20.19 13.26 30.53
CA PRO A 67 -20.20 11.99 29.82
C PRO A 67 -18.99 11.85 28.84
N GLU A 68 -18.56 12.95 28.23
CA GLU A 68 -17.36 13.01 27.40
C GLU A 68 -16.08 12.73 28.20
N GLN A 69 -15.92 13.35 29.37
CA GLN A 69 -14.77 13.12 30.26
C GLN A 69 -14.74 11.68 30.78
N GLN A 70 -15.89 11.10 31.12
CA GLN A 70 -16.00 9.69 31.52
C GLN A 70 -15.61 8.75 30.38
N MET A 71 -16.02 9.05 29.15
CA MET A 71 -15.64 8.30 27.96
C MET A 71 -14.13 8.36 27.72
N LEU A 72 -13.53 9.56 27.78
CA LEU A 72 -12.08 9.74 27.62
C LEU A 72 -11.29 9.00 28.72
N ALA A 73 -11.72 9.08 29.97
CA ALA A 73 -11.12 8.33 31.07
C ALA A 73 -11.21 6.81 30.86
N SER A 74 -12.31 6.34 30.28
CA SER A 74 -12.49 4.92 29.93
C SER A 74 -11.57 4.50 28.79
N LEU A 75 -11.35 5.35 27.79
CA LEU A 75 -10.38 5.14 26.70
C LEU A 75 -8.94 5.10 27.25
N GLU A 76 -8.57 6.05 28.12
CA GLU A 76 -7.25 6.08 28.77
C GLU A 76 -7.02 4.81 29.60
N ALA A 77 -7.99 4.40 30.42
CA ALA A 77 -7.89 3.19 31.23
C ALA A 77 -7.80 1.90 30.40
N LEU A 78 -8.48 1.84 29.25
CA LEU A 78 -8.38 0.73 28.31
C LEU A 78 -7.02 0.71 27.62
N TYR A 79 -6.55 1.87 27.17
CA TYR A 79 -5.27 1.98 26.46
C TYR A 79 -4.06 1.73 27.37
N ASP A 80 -4.09 2.19 28.61
CA ASP A 80 -3.01 2.04 29.58
C ASP A 80 -2.85 0.61 30.09
N ASP A 81 -3.89 -0.21 30.00
CA ASP A 81 -3.81 -1.66 30.25
C ASP A 81 -3.42 -2.37 28.95
N TYR A 82 -2.16 -2.80 28.85
CA TYR A 82 -1.64 -3.43 27.63
C TYR A 82 -2.46 -4.63 27.16
N ALA A 83 -2.89 -5.51 28.07
CA ALA A 83 -3.65 -6.71 27.72
C ALA A 83 -5.03 -6.37 27.16
N ARG A 84 -5.68 -5.34 27.72
CA ARG A 84 -6.96 -4.84 27.25
C ARG A 84 -6.81 -4.10 25.91
N ARG A 85 -5.79 -3.24 25.78
CA ARG A 85 -5.48 -2.47 24.57
C ARG A 85 -5.36 -3.32 23.32
N ILE A 86 -4.69 -4.48 23.43
CA ILE A 86 -4.49 -5.38 22.28
C ILE A 86 -5.66 -6.33 22.01
N ASN A 87 -6.71 -6.31 22.83
CA ASN A 87 -7.87 -7.20 22.71
C ASN A 87 -9.05 -6.46 22.04
N PRO A 88 -9.46 -6.83 20.81
CA PRO A 88 -10.61 -6.20 20.14
C PRO A 88 -11.92 -6.27 20.92
N ASP A 89 -12.15 -7.32 21.71
CA ASP A 89 -13.39 -7.49 22.49
C ASP A 89 -13.55 -6.42 23.58
N GLU A 90 -12.43 -5.94 24.14
CA GLU A 90 -12.44 -4.86 25.14
C GLU A 90 -12.86 -3.52 24.50
N TRP A 91 -12.42 -3.26 23.27
CA TRP A 91 -12.85 -2.09 22.50
C TRP A 91 -14.31 -2.19 22.11
N LEU A 92 -14.77 -3.36 21.66
CA LEU A 92 -16.20 -3.59 21.35
C LEU A 92 -17.08 -3.42 22.61
N ALA A 93 -16.62 -3.88 23.77
CA ALA A 93 -17.34 -3.67 25.02
C ALA A 93 -17.48 -2.17 25.34
N LEU A 94 -16.43 -1.37 25.12
CA LEU A 94 -16.47 0.07 25.28
C LEU A 94 -17.41 0.75 24.25
N PHE A 95 -17.37 0.33 22.97
CA PHE A 95 -18.23 0.88 21.91
C PHE A 95 -19.71 0.56 22.12
N ASN A 96 -20.05 -0.46 22.90
CA ASN A 96 -21.43 -0.77 23.29
C ASN A 96 -21.90 0.00 24.54
N SER A 97 -21.09 0.93 25.09
CA SER A 97 -21.53 1.78 26.20
C SER A 97 -22.51 2.85 25.74
N ASP A 98 -23.33 3.35 26.69
CA ASP A 98 -24.41 4.30 26.40
C ASP A 98 -23.96 5.52 25.60
N TYR A 99 -22.73 6.02 25.83
CA TYR A 99 -22.20 7.20 25.16
C TYR A 99 -21.90 6.97 23.67
N PHE A 100 -21.44 5.77 23.30
CA PHE A 100 -21.18 5.41 21.90
C PHE A 100 -22.45 4.98 21.14
N VAL A 101 -23.50 4.51 21.84
CA VAL A 101 -24.71 3.97 21.20
C VAL A 101 -25.82 5.00 21.09
N SER A 102 -25.83 6.01 21.97
CA SER A 102 -26.87 7.06 21.99
C SER A 102 -26.79 7.93 20.72
N LEU A 103 -27.94 8.18 20.09
CA LEU A 103 -28.06 9.05 18.92
C LEU A 103 -27.57 10.48 19.17
N ASP A 104 -27.65 10.95 20.41
CA ASP A 104 -27.28 12.31 20.79
C ASP A 104 -25.75 12.49 20.98
N THR A 105 -24.99 11.39 21.21
CA THR A 105 -23.57 11.44 21.58
C THR A 105 -22.65 10.58 20.71
N SER A 106 -23.20 9.70 19.89
CA SER A 106 -22.41 8.73 19.10
C SER A 106 -21.42 9.38 18.13
N GLU A 107 -21.78 10.50 17.52
CA GLU A 107 -20.89 11.27 16.63
C GLU A 107 -19.72 11.90 17.42
N ASP A 108 -20.03 12.56 18.55
CA ASP A 108 -19.01 13.15 19.42
C ASP A 108 -18.10 12.07 20.01
N ALA A 109 -18.65 10.90 20.33
CA ALA A 109 -17.90 9.75 20.80
C ALA A 109 -16.91 9.23 19.75
N LEU A 110 -17.35 9.10 18.50
CA LEU A 110 -16.47 8.70 17.39
C LEU A 110 -15.35 9.74 17.17
N TYR A 111 -15.70 11.01 17.10
CA TYR A 111 -14.66 12.05 16.91
C TYR A 111 -13.70 12.14 18.10
N GLY A 112 -14.20 11.95 19.32
CA GLY A 112 -13.38 11.85 20.53
C GLY A 112 -12.42 10.66 20.48
N LEU A 113 -12.90 9.48 20.10
CA LEU A 113 -12.11 8.28 19.89
C LEU A 113 -11.00 8.50 18.85
N LEU A 114 -11.34 9.04 17.68
CA LEU A 114 -10.36 9.28 16.61
C LEU A 114 -9.30 10.31 17.02
N ARG A 115 -9.68 11.39 17.71
CA ARG A 115 -8.73 12.36 18.28
C ARG A 115 -7.82 11.74 19.34
N PHE A 116 -8.37 10.88 20.20
CA PHE A 116 -7.57 10.14 21.18
C PHE A 116 -6.52 9.27 20.48
N LEU A 117 -6.93 8.50 19.45
CA LEU A 117 -6.05 7.61 18.72
C LEU A 117 -4.98 8.32 17.88
N MET A 118 -5.14 9.60 17.54
CA MET A 118 -4.06 10.38 16.90
C MET A 118 -2.79 10.44 17.77
N ASN A 119 -2.93 10.41 19.08
CA ASN A 119 -1.81 10.43 20.03
C ASN A 119 -1.52 9.05 20.65
N HIS A 120 -2.41 8.07 20.45
CA HIS A 120 -2.36 6.74 21.05
C HIS A 120 -2.32 5.66 19.95
N VAL A 121 -1.28 5.71 19.12
CA VAL A 121 -1.17 4.98 17.85
C VAL A 121 -0.74 3.51 18.00
N LEU A 122 -0.23 3.08 19.17
CA LEU A 122 0.32 1.73 19.35
C LEU A 122 -0.78 0.71 19.65
N VAL A 123 -1.58 0.42 18.64
CA VAL A 123 -2.70 -0.53 18.66
C VAL A 123 -2.51 -1.53 17.52
N PRO A 124 -2.73 -2.84 17.71
CA PRO A 124 -2.52 -3.85 16.68
C PRO A 124 -3.57 -3.78 15.57
N LYS A 125 -3.21 -4.29 14.38
CA LYS A 125 -4.07 -4.43 13.19
C LYS A 125 -5.47 -4.94 13.52
N LYS A 126 -5.59 -5.97 14.35
CA LYS A 126 -6.89 -6.55 14.70
C LYS A 126 -7.82 -5.58 15.43
N VAL A 127 -7.26 -4.65 16.22
CA VAL A 127 -8.02 -3.59 16.88
C VAL A 127 -8.38 -2.49 15.87
N TRP A 128 -7.45 -2.08 15.01
CA TRP A 128 -7.76 -1.15 13.91
C TRP A 128 -8.86 -1.69 13.00
N LYS A 129 -8.80 -2.97 12.61
CA LYS A 129 -9.88 -3.63 11.85
C LYS A 129 -11.23 -3.57 12.57
N CYS A 130 -11.23 -3.78 13.88
CA CYS A 130 -12.42 -3.70 14.71
C CYS A 130 -13.02 -2.28 14.67
N ILE A 131 -12.18 -1.24 14.85
CA ILE A 131 -12.61 0.17 14.84
C ILE A 131 -13.15 0.56 13.46
N VAL A 132 -12.41 0.26 12.39
CA VAL A 132 -12.81 0.57 11.00
C VAL A 132 -14.14 -0.10 10.66
N GLY A 133 -14.31 -1.39 11.02
CA GLY A 133 -15.53 -2.13 10.72
C GLY A 133 -16.73 -1.71 11.57
N TYR A 134 -16.53 -1.43 12.87
CA TYR A 134 -17.63 -1.05 13.77
C TYR A 134 -18.25 0.30 13.39
N PHE A 135 -17.42 1.28 13.01
CA PHE A 135 -17.87 2.63 12.69
C PHE A 135 -18.02 2.89 11.19
N ASP A 136 -17.79 1.89 10.32
CA ASP A 136 -17.80 2.03 8.86
C ASP A 136 -16.95 3.22 8.37
N LEU A 137 -15.69 3.31 8.86
CA LEU A 137 -14.86 4.48 8.59
C LEU A 137 -14.53 4.63 7.09
N GLU A 138 -14.47 3.54 6.33
CA GLU A 138 -14.25 3.58 4.88
C GLU A 138 -15.47 4.15 4.15
N GLY A 139 -16.68 3.70 4.49
CA GLY A 139 -17.93 4.24 3.92
C GLY A 139 -18.18 5.70 4.28
N ARG A 140 -17.65 6.14 5.45
CA ARG A 140 -17.80 7.52 5.96
C ARG A 140 -16.58 8.41 5.65
N ARG A 141 -15.63 7.95 4.83
CA ARG A 141 -14.36 8.66 4.59
C ARG A 141 -14.53 10.12 4.17
N SER A 142 -15.47 10.39 3.24
CA SER A 142 -15.74 11.76 2.76
C SER A 142 -16.24 12.71 3.85
N GLU A 143 -17.06 12.21 4.78
CA GLU A 143 -17.55 12.94 5.94
C GLU A 143 -16.41 13.20 6.94
N LEU A 144 -15.62 12.16 7.23
CA LEU A 144 -14.50 12.25 8.16
C LEU A 144 -13.40 13.18 7.68
N ALA A 145 -13.19 13.31 6.37
CA ALA A 145 -12.21 14.23 5.77
C ALA A 145 -12.53 15.72 6.04
N GLU A 146 -13.77 16.05 6.43
CA GLU A 146 -14.13 17.41 6.88
C GLU A 146 -13.57 17.74 8.28
N GLN A 147 -13.28 16.71 9.10
CA GLN A 147 -12.89 16.84 10.50
C GLN A 147 -11.46 16.39 10.77
N PHE A 148 -10.91 15.49 9.93
CA PHE A 148 -9.58 14.87 10.12
C PHE A 148 -8.74 15.01 8.86
N PRO A 149 -7.41 15.17 9.01
CA PRO A 149 -6.49 15.20 7.87
C PRO A 149 -6.51 13.88 7.08
N GLU A 150 -6.45 13.95 5.75
CA GLU A 150 -6.44 12.78 4.86
C GLU A 150 -5.32 11.78 5.21
N ASN A 151 -4.12 12.25 5.50
CA ASN A 151 -3.01 11.40 5.89
C ASN A 151 -3.26 10.60 7.18
N TYR A 152 -4.12 11.11 8.08
CA TYR A 152 -4.53 10.37 9.26
C TYR A 152 -5.57 9.29 8.92
N LEU A 153 -6.51 9.59 8.03
CA LEU A 153 -7.46 8.59 7.53
C LEU A 153 -6.73 7.47 6.77
N ASP A 154 -5.73 7.82 5.94
CA ASP A 154 -4.84 6.84 5.32
C ASP A 154 -4.08 6.00 6.34
N TYR A 155 -3.59 6.62 7.42
CA TYR A 155 -2.93 5.90 8.51
C TYR A 155 -3.85 4.84 9.12
N ILE A 156 -5.12 5.18 9.42
CA ILE A 156 -6.11 4.24 9.97
C ILE A 156 -6.35 3.07 9.01
N THR A 157 -6.62 3.36 7.73
CA THR A 157 -6.86 2.34 6.70
C THR A 157 -5.65 1.42 6.53
N ASN A 158 -4.44 1.99 6.48
CA ASN A 158 -3.20 1.24 6.35
C ASN A 158 -2.96 0.29 7.52
N ASN A 159 -3.17 0.75 8.77
CA ASN A 159 -3.00 -0.10 9.95
C ASN A 159 -4.10 -1.18 10.09
N ALA A 160 -5.28 -0.97 9.51
CA ALA A 160 -6.31 -2.01 9.43
C ALA A 160 -6.03 -3.04 8.31
N THR A 161 -5.24 -2.68 7.30
CA THR A 161 -5.01 -3.48 6.09
C THR A 161 -3.70 -4.24 6.14
N TYR A 162 -2.59 -3.56 6.43
CA TYR A 162 -1.24 -4.14 6.38
C TYR A 162 -0.89 -4.85 7.70
N GLU A 163 0.13 -5.72 7.64
CA GLU A 163 0.61 -6.43 8.83
C GLU A 163 1.26 -5.50 9.84
N ASP A 164 1.12 -5.86 11.12
CA ASP A 164 1.77 -5.15 12.22
C ASP A 164 3.30 -5.18 12.06
N ILE A 165 3.96 -4.08 12.41
CA ILE A 165 5.43 -3.97 12.41
C ILE A 165 6.04 -4.91 13.44
N ILE A 166 5.32 -5.18 14.54
CA ILE A 166 5.75 -6.03 15.63
C ILE A 166 4.58 -6.91 16.09
N ASN A 167 4.86 -8.15 16.47
CA ASN A 167 3.84 -9.01 17.08
C ASN A 167 3.51 -8.54 18.51
N TYR A 168 2.39 -7.86 18.67
CA TYR A 168 1.90 -7.32 19.94
C TYR A 168 1.58 -8.39 20.98
N GLU A 169 1.36 -9.65 20.57
CA GLU A 169 0.99 -10.74 21.48
C GLU A 169 2.20 -11.54 21.98
N ALA A 170 3.37 -11.37 21.36
CA ALA A 170 4.54 -12.20 21.57
C ALA A 170 5.62 -11.54 22.45
N PHE A 171 5.24 -10.70 23.42
CA PHE A 171 6.17 -10.11 24.38
C PHE A 171 6.49 -11.09 25.52
N GLU A 172 7.75 -11.46 25.64
CA GLU A 172 8.26 -12.24 26.77
C GLU A 172 8.43 -11.33 27.99
N HIS A 173 8.04 -11.82 29.17
CA HIS A 173 8.06 -11.08 30.44
C HIS A 173 7.17 -9.83 30.50
N ALA A 174 6.21 -9.67 29.57
CA ALA A 174 5.28 -8.53 29.55
C ALA A 174 4.46 -8.39 30.86
N GLU A 175 4.21 -9.49 31.56
CA GLU A 175 3.47 -9.50 32.83
C GLU A 175 4.16 -8.74 33.97
N ILE A 176 5.48 -8.55 33.90
CA ILE A 176 6.27 -7.89 34.94
C ILE A 176 6.71 -6.48 34.55
N THR A 177 6.20 -5.96 33.44
CA THR A 177 6.55 -4.63 32.92
C THR A 177 5.33 -3.76 32.75
N THR A 178 5.52 -2.44 32.72
CA THR A 178 4.43 -1.48 32.52
C THR A 178 4.13 -1.27 31.03
N SER A 179 2.89 -0.89 30.72
CA SER A 179 2.51 -0.50 29.34
C SER A 179 3.44 0.56 28.78
N ALA A 180 3.82 1.56 29.56
CA ALA A 180 4.75 2.61 29.14
C ALA A 180 6.14 2.05 28.74
N THR A 181 6.61 1.00 29.44
CA THR A 181 7.88 0.34 29.09
C THR A 181 7.75 -0.43 27.78
N ILE A 182 6.61 -1.12 27.55
CA ILE A 182 6.33 -1.80 26.29
C ILE A 182 6.24 -0.78 25.16
N ASP A 183 5.58 0.34 25.37
CA ASP A 183 5.47 1.42 24.38
C ASP A 183 6.84 1.99 23.98
N ALA A 184 7.71 2.20 24.97
CA ALA A 184 9.09 2.62 24.72
C ALA A 184 9.87 1.57 23.92
N TYR A 185 9.68 0.27 24.24
CA TYR A 185 10.27 -0.83 23.48
C TYR A 185 9.78 -0.86 22.02
N ILE A 186 8.48 -0.71 21.79
CA ILE A 186 7.89 -0.72 20.44
C ILE A 186 8.45 0.45 19.63
N ARG A 187 8.56 1.65 20.20
CA ARG A 187 9.17 2.81 19.51
C ARG A 187 10.64 2.57 19.14
N ASP A 188 11.42 2.02 20.07
CA ASP A 188 12.81 1.62 19.80
C ASP A 188 12.89 0.51 18.72
N TYR A 189 11.91 -0.40 18.67
CA TYR A 189 11.83 -1.44 17.65
C TYR A 189 11.49 -0.85 16.26
N ILE A 190 10.57 0.10 16.17
CA ILE A 190 10.26 0.80 14.90
C ILE A 190 11.51 1.46 14.32
N GLU A 191 12.33 2.07 15.18
CA GLU A 191 13.62 2.64 14.76
C GLU A 191 14.59 1.55 14.29
N LEU A 192 14.64 0.41 14.98
CA LEU A 192 15.45 -0.74 14.60
C LEU A 192 15.06 -1.29 13.23
N ASP A 193 13.77 -1.54 12.99
CA ASP A 193 13.26 -2.02 11.70
C ASP A 193 13.64 -1.06 10.56
N ARG A 194 13.53 0.27 10.79
CA ARG A 194 13.99 1.27 9.84
C ARG A 194 15.49 1.13 9.54
N MET A 195 16.34 0.98 10.57
CA MET A 195 17.79 0.82 10.40
C MET A 195 18.12 -0.43 9.58
N VAL A 196 17.44 -1.56 9.85
CA VAL A 196 17.65 -2.81 9.11
C VAL A 196 17.24 -2.66 7.65
N ARG A 197 16.11 -2.02 7.37
CA ARG A 197 15.63 -1.74 6.01
C ARG A 197 16.56 -0.80 5.25
N SER A 198 17.12 0.20 5.94
CA SER A 198 18.10 1.15 5.38
C SER A 198 19.53 0.58 5.28
N GLN A 199 19.74 -0.69 5.65
CA GLN A 199 21.03 -1.38 5.65
C GLN A 199 22.08 -0.76 6.60
N GLU A 200 21.64 -0.06 7.63
CA GLU A 200 22.48 0.48 8.72
C GLU A 200 22.83 -0.65 9.72
N LEU A 201 23.36 -1.79 9.21
CA LEU A 201 23.40 -3.07 9.96
C LEU A 201 24.24 -3.04 11.22
N LYS A 202 25.32 -2.24 11.24
CA LYS A 202 26.17 -2.10 12.42
C LYS A 202 25.43 -1.39 13.56
N ASP A 203 24.75 -0.30 13.21
CA ASP A 203 24.00 0.51 14.18
C ASP A 203 22.76 -0.25 14.67
N ALA A 204 22.10 -1.00 13.76
CA ALA A 204 21.00 -1.90 14.09
C ALA A 204 21.43 -2.99 15.10
N GLY A 205 22.59 -3.61 14.92
CA GLY A 205 23.13 -4.60 15.87
C GLY A 205 23.42 -3.98 17.24
N GLU A 206 23.96 -2.77 17.28
CA GLU A 206 24.17 -2.03 18.52
C GLU A 206 22.84 -1.66 19.20
N LYS A 207 21.85 -1.22 18.43
CA LYS A 207 20.49 -0.94 18.92
C LYS A 207 19.84 -2.17 19.58
N ILE A 208 19.93 -3.34 18.96
CA ILE A 208 19.44 -4.60 19.56
C ILE A 208 20.08 -4.86 20.93
N ARG A 209 21.41 -4.70 21.00
CA ARG A 209 22.13 -4.88 22.27
C ARG A 209 21.64 -3.93 23.35
N GLN A 210 21.48 -2.65 23.02
CA GLN A 210 20.96 -1.62 23.93
C GLN A 210 19.53 -1.93 24.38
N MET A 211 18.66 -2.38 23.47
CA MET A 211 17.28 -2.75 23.79
C MET A 211 17.24 -3.92 24.79
N LYS A 212 18.05 -4.97 24.55
CA LYS A 212 18.13 -6.14 25.44
C LYS A 212 18.65 -5.76 26.85
N GLU A 213 19.61 -4.83 26.95
CA GLU A 213 20.13 -4.34 28.23
C GLU A 213 19.13 -3.43 28.97
N LYS A 214 18.38 -2.60 28.22
CA LYS A 214 17.49 -1.58 28.78
C LYS A 214 16.17 -2.13 29.30
N TYR A 215 15.56 -3.08 28.57
CA TYR A 215 14.15 -3.41 28.80
C TYR A 215 13.90 -4.72 29.52
N TYR A 216 14.83 -5.66 29.54
CA TYR A 216 14.62 -7.03 30.08
C TYR A 216 13.37 -7.73 29.54
N ILE A 217 12.90 -7.30 28.39
CA ILE A 217 11.78 -7.87 27.63
C ILE A 217 12.26 -8.20 26.23
N SER A 218 11.64 -9.21 25.64
CA SER A 218 11.94 -9.62 24.27
C SER A 218 10.65 -9.87 23.50
N ASN A 219 10.74 -9.81 22.19
CA ASN A 219 9.68 -10.16 21.28
C ASN A 219 10.26 -11.03 20.16
N VAL A 220 9.47 -11.91 19.59
CA VAL A 220 9.90 -12.78 18.49
C VAL A 220 10.56 -12.00 17.35
N TYR A 221 10.12 -10.78 17.10
CA TYR A 221 10.64 -9.94 16.01
C TYR A 221 12.04 -9.39 16.28
N ILE A 222 12.48 -9.25 17.54
CA ILE A 222 13.88 -8.90 17.82
C ILE A 222 14.83 -10.03 17.34
N HIS A 223 14.43 -11.29 17.52
CA HIS A 223 15.18 -12.44 17.01
C HIS A 223 15.12 -12.51 15.48
N LEU A 224 13.96 -12.16 14.89
CA LEU A 224 13.81 -12.06 13.46
C LEU A 224 14.76 -11.00 12.86
N GLU A 225 14.87 -9.83 13.49
CA GLU A 225 15.80 -8.79 13.04
C GLU A 225 17.27 -9.21 13.20
N GLU A 226 17.64 -9.94 14.24
CA GLU A 226 18.99 -10.52 14.36
C GLU A 226 19.31 -11.47 13.20
N MET A 227 18.36 -12.31 12.80
CA MET A 227 18.53 -13.20 11.65
C MET A 227 18.56 -12.41 10.32
N ARG A 228 17.73 -11.37 10.17
CA ARG A 228 17.75 -10.48 9.00
C ARG A 228 19.08 -9.77 8.84
N ILE A 229 19.66 -9.24 9.93
CA ILE A 229 20.97 -8.59 9.92
C ILE A 229 22.04 -9.59 9.45
N ARG A 230 22.03 -10.83 9.97
CA ARG A 230 22.99 -11.87 9.56
C ARG A 230 22.86 -12.21 8.07
N LEU A 231 21.62 -12.36 7.57
CA LEU A 231 21.37 -12.60 6.14
C LEU A 231 21.83 -11.44 5.27
N GLN A 232 21.55 -10.21 5.67
CA GLN A 232 21.97 -9.04 4.89
C GLN A 232 23.48 -8.85 4.92
N THR A 233 24.13 -9.15 6.03
CA THR A 233 25.61 -9.16 6.11
C THR A 233 26.19 -10.14 5.10
N CYS A 234 25.68 -11.39 5.05
CA CYS A 234 26.12 -12.36 4.04
C CYS A 234 25.91 -11.86 2.60
N ARG A 235 24.77 -11.19 2.32
CA ARG A 235 24.49 -10.62 0.99
C ARG A 235 25.44 -9.49 0.61
N LEU A 236 25.76 -8.60 1.55
CA LEU A 236 26.69 -7.49 1.29
C LEU A 236 28.11 -8.02 1.04
N GLU A 237 28.61 -8.94 1.87
CA GLU A 237 29.90 -9.60 1.68
C GLU A 237 29.96 -10.35 0.35
N PHE A 238 28.88 -11.01 -0.07
CA PHE A 238 28.81 -11.69 -1.35
C PHE A 238 28.80 -10.69 -2.52
N SER A 239 28.09 -9.58 -2.41
CA SER A 239 28.09 -8.51 -3.39
C SER A 239 29.49 -7.93 -3.58
N GLU A 240 30.21 -7.68 -2.48
CA GLU A 240 31.61 -7.22 -2.52
C GLU A 240 32.52 -8.28 -3.17
N TYR A 241 32.34 -9.55 -2.82
CA TYR A 241 33.10 -10.65 -3.44
C TYR A 241 32.87 -10.72 -4.95
N ILE A 242 31.62 -10.62 -5.43
CA ILE A 242 31.30 -10.60 -6.85
C ILE A 242 32.01 -9.42 -7.54
N GLN A 243 31.99 -8.24 -6.92
CA GLN A 243 32.58 -7.04 -7.52
C GLN A 243 34.11 -7.06 -7.57
N THR A 244 34.74 -7.57 -6.52
CA THR A 244 36.21 -7.49 -6.35
C THR A 244 36.97 -8.72 -6.85
N SER A 245 36.35 -9.90 -6.81
CA SER A 245 37.02 -11.19 -7.00
C SER A 245 36.57 -11.96 -8.23
N MET A 246 35.47 -11.57 -8.89
CA MET A 246 34.97 -12.23 -10.09
C MET A 246 35.17 -11.37 -11.34
N THR A 247 35.56 -12.00 -12.44
CA THR A 247 35.62 -11.38 -13.78
C THR A 247 34.19 -11.19 -14.33
N GLU A 248 34.06 -10.33 -15.34
CA GLU A 248 32.74 -10.10 -15.99
C GLU A 248 32.21 -11.37 -16.69
N GLU A 249 33.09 -12.21 -17.19
CA GLU A 249 32.72 -13.47 -17.85
C GLU A 249 32.23 -14.51 -16.82
N GLU A 250 32.89 -14.64 -15.67
CA GLU A 250 32.45 -15.51 -14.58
C GLU A 250 31.08 -15.09 -14.05
N ARG A 251 30.82 -13.78 -13.87
CA ARG A 251 29.51 -13.26 -13.43
C ARG A 251 28.38 -13.61 -14.40
N LYS A 252 28.67 -13.71 -15.70
CA LYS A 252 27.67 -14.05 -16.73
C LYS A 252 27.44 -15.55 -16.89
N THR A 253 28.40 -16.37 -16.53
CA THR A 253 28.37 -17.82 -16.79
C THR A 253 28.12 -18.67 -15.56
N GLN A 254 28.38 -18.14 -14.36
CA GLN A 254 28.24 -18.87 -13.11
C GLN A 254 26.85 -18.69 -12.49
N ASP A 255 26.32 -19.75 -11.90
CA ASP A 255 25.11 -19.69 -11.09
C ASP A 255 25.44 -19.03 -9.76
N LEU A 256 25.13 -17.72 -9.64
CA LEU A 256 25.45 -16.93 -8.46
C LEU A 256 24.61 -17.32 -7.24
N ASP A 257 23.40 -17.84 -7.43
CA ASP A 257 22.56 -18.30 -6.32
C ASP A 257 23.13 -19.58 -5.70
N ALA A 258 23.56 -20.53 -6.53
CA ALA A 258 24.23 -21.73 -6.06
C ALA A 258 25.56 -21.40 -5.36
N LEU A 259 26.35 -20.49 -5.90
CA LEU A 259 27.60 -20.03 -5.30
C LEU A 259 27.38 -19.35 -3.94
N TYR A 260 26.32 -18.52 -3.83
CA TYR A 260 25.95 -17.90 -2.56
C TYR A 260 25.55 -18.94 -1.51
N ALA A 261 24.70 -19.89 -1.87
CA ALA A 261 24.24 -20.95 -0.98
C ALA A 261 25.42 -21.83 -0.49
N GLU A 262 26.36 -22.19 -1.37
CA GLU A 262 27.55 -22.95 -1.02
C GLU A 262 28.46 -22.17 -0.06
N ARG A 263 28.74 -20.89 -0.39
CA ARG A 263 29.66 -20.05 0.38
C ARG A 263 29.19 -19.79 1.80
N TYR A 264 27.88 -19.61 1.99
CA TYR A 264 27.25 -19.27 3.28
C TYR A 264 26.46 -20.43 3.88
N ALA A 265 26.67 -21.66 3.43
CA ALA A 265 25.90 -22.84 3.85
C ALA A 265 25.75 -22.99 5.38
N SER A 266 26.85 -22.79 6.14
CA SER A 266 26.82 -22.88 7.60
C SER A 266 25.98 -21.77 8.25
N ALA A 267 26.09 -20.53 7.76
CA ALA A 267 25.32 -19.41 8.27
C ALA A 267 23.83 -19.57 7.94
N LEU A 268 23.51 -19.98 6.70
CA LEU A 268 22.13 -20.23 6.27
C LEU A 268 21.48 -21.38 7.04
N ALA A 269 22.23 -22.46 7.33
CA ALA A 269 21.74 -23.58 8.14
C ALA A 269 21.43 -23.16 9.58
N ALA A 270 22.31 -22.37 10.21
CA ALA A 270 22.08 -21.88 11.57
C ALA A 270 20.88 -20.92 11.64
N ILE A 271 20.71 -20.03 10.64
CA ILE A 271 19.55 -19.14 10.57
C ILE A 271 18.27 -19.95 10.36
N ARG A 272 18.31 -20.99 9.54
CA ARG A 272 17.18 -21.89 9.30
C ARG A 272 16.73 -22.58 10.59
N GLU A 273 17.66 -23.20 11.31
CA GLU A 273 17.35 -23.90 12.58
C GLU A 273 16.70 -22.97 13.60
N GLU A 274 17.21 -21.73 13.71
CA GLU A 274 16.65 -20.73 14.62
C GLU A 274 15.25 -20.28 14.15
N ALA A 275 15.05 -20.02 12.87
CA ALA A 275 13.78 -19.63 12.29
C ALA A 275 12.70 -20.72 12.44
N GLU A 276 13.06 -21.99 12.18
CA GLU A 276 12.18 -23.15 12.38
C GLU A 276 11.78 -23.30 13.86
N GLY A 277 12.73 -23.09 14.80
CA GLY A 277 12.46 -23.11 16.24
C GLY A 277 11.46 -22.02 16.66
N LEU A 278 11.59 -20.81 16.10
CA LEU A 278 10.63 -19.73 16.36
C LEU A 278 9.27 -20.00 15.69
N SER A 279 9.24 -20.51 14.47
CA SER A 279 8.00 -20.86 13.77
C SER A 279 7.21 -21.96 14.48
N ALA A 280 7.90 -22.91 15.12
CA ALA A 280 7.24 -23.93 15.96
C ALA A 280 6.57 -23.32 17.22
N LYS A 281 7.12 -22.22 17.75
CA LYS A 281 6.56 -21.50 18.91
C LYS A 281 5.43 -20.53 18.47
N TYR A 282 5.51 -19.95 17.26
CA TYR A 282 4.57 -18.98 16.71
C TYR A 282 4.09 -19.44 15.32
N PRO A 283 3.29 -20.52 15.23
CA PRO A 283 2.97 -21.20 13.96
C PRO A 283 2.05 -20.39 13.02
N ASP A 284 1.39 -19.37 13.54
CA ASP A 284 0.43 -18.54 12.81
C ASP A 284 0.93 -17.10 12.60
N ASP A 285 2.21 -16.85 12.88
CA ASP A 285 2.82 -15.54 12.61
C ASP A 285 3.23 -15.44 11.12
N ILE A 286 2.47 -14.65 10.36
CA ILE A 286 2.63 -14.52 8.90
C ILE A 286 4.02 -14.00 8.54
N THR A 287 4.55 -13.02 9.26
CA THR A 287 5.87 -12.44 8.99
C THR A 287 6.99 -13.46 9.17
N LEU A 288 6.87 -14.28 10.21
CA LEU A 288 7.82 -15.36 10.48
C LEU A 288 7.70 -16.49 9.46
N LEU A 289 6.47 -16.87 9.06
CA LEU A 289 6.25 -17.85 7.99
C LEU A 289 6.88 -17.40 6.67
N HIS A 290 6.74 -16.12 6.31
CA HIS A 290 7.41 -15.56 5.13
C HIS A 290 8.93 -15.63 5.23
N PHE A 291 9.48 -15.28 6.39
CA PHE A 291 10.92 -15.35 6.61
C PHE A 291 11.45 -16.79 6.54
N CYS A 292 10.76 -17.76 7.15
CA CYS A 292 11.11 -19.19 7.06
C CYS A 292 11.09 -19.67 5.61
N GLY A 293 10.08 -19.31 4.84
CA GLY A 293 10.00 -19.63 3.42
C GLY A 293 11.17 -19.06 2.62
N ASP A 294 11.53 -17.78 2.87
CA ASP A 294 12.69 -17.15 2.21
C ASP A 294 14.01 -17.85 2.56
N VAL A 295 14.21 -18.22 3.81
CA VAL A 295 15.39 -18.96 4.26
C VAL A 295 15.44 -20.35 3.62
N CYS A 296 14.29 -21.04 3.47
CA CYS A 296 14.21 -22.30 2.76
C CYS A 296 14.57 -22.16 1.28
N ILE A 297 14.11 -21.09 0.60
CA ILE A 297 14.51 -20.79 -0.79
C ILE A 297 16.04 -20.62 -0.88
N LEU A 298 16.66 -19.88 0.02
CA LEU A 298 18.12 -19.68 0.06
C LEU A 298 18.90 -20.98 0.31
N ASN A 299 18.30 -21.93 1.02
CA ASN A 299 18.84 -23.29 1.22
C ASN A 299 18.43 -24.27 0.09
N ASN A 300 17.80 -23.80 -0.98
CA ASN A 300 17.30 -24.60 -2.10
C ASN A 300 16.28 -25.69 -1.69
N ASP A 301 15.55 -25.48 -0.58
CA ASP A 301 14.48 -26.35 -0.10
C ASP A 301 13.12 -25.77 -0.50
N LEU A 302 12.79 -25.90 -1.79
CA LEU A 302 11.58 -25.30 -2.38
C LEU A 302 10.29 -25.97 -1.90
N GLU A 303 10.35 -27.23 -1.47
CA GLU A 303 9.19 -27.97 -0.94
C GLU A 303 8.81 -27.45 0.45
N GLN A 304 9.78 -27.23 1.31
CA GLN A 304 9.53 -26.69 2.63
C GLN A 304 9.11 -25.20 2.56
N ALA A 305 9.69 -24.42 1.64
CA ALA A 305 9.26 -23.05 1.37
C ALA A 305 7.77 -22.97 0.99
N GLU A 306 7.32 -23.90 0.13
CA GLU A 306 5.91 -23.99 -0.28
C GLU A 306 4.98 -24.26 0.90
N GLN A 307 5.38 -25.10 1.86
CA GLN A 307 4.56 -25.39 3.05
C GLN A 307 4.37 -24.13 3.90
N TYR A 308 5.43 -23.34 4.11
CA TYR A 308 5.34 -22.08 4.85
C TYR A 308 4.43 -21.06 4.14
N PHE A 309 4.58 -20.89 2.83
CA PHE A 309 3.74 -19.97 2.07
C PHE A 309 2.28 -20.44 1.96
N ASN A 310 2.03 -21.76 1.88
CA ASN A 310 0.67 -22.29 1.92
C ASN A 310 0.01 -22.05 3.28
N ARG A 311 0.76 -22.21 4.39
CA ARG A 311 0.23 -21.88 5.72
C ARG A 311 -0.10 -20.40 5.83
N SER A 312 0.76 -19.50 5.35
CA SER A 312 0.47 -18.07 5.29
C SER A 312 -0.77 -17.77 4.45
N LYS A 313 -0.96 -18.46 3.32
CA LYS A 313 -2.15 -18.31 2.45
C LYS A 313 -3.44 -18.76 3.13
N GLU A 314 -3.40 -19.79 3.96
CA GLU A 314 -4.56 -20.23 4.76
C GLU A 314 -4.99 -19.16 5.76
N LEU A 315 -4.01 -18.45 6.36
CA LEU A 315 -4.26 -17.40 7.34
C LEU A 315 -4.77 -16.11 6.69
N ASP A 316 -4.17 -15.67 5.58
CA ASP A 316 -4.57 -14.50 4.82
C ASP A 316 -4.43 -14.73 3.31
N PRO A 317 -5.49 -15.21 2.63
CA PRO A 317 -5.45 -15.51 1.20
C PRO A 317 -5.18 -14.30 0.29
N GLN A 318 -5.48 -13.09 0.77
CA GLN A 318 -5.33 -11.85 0.00
C GLN A 318 -4.01 -11.11 0.31
N ASN A 319 -3.18 -11.65 1.17
CA ASN A 319 -1.91 -11.03 1.54
C ASN A 319 -1.03 -10.79 0.30
N TYR A 320 -0.75 -9.52 0.03
CA TYR A 320 0.02 -9.10 -1.15
C TYR A 320 1.44 -9.71 -1.15
N LEU A 321 2.13 -9.63 0.00
CA LEU A 321 3.50 -10.13 0.13
C LEU A 321 3.56 -11.66 -0.04
N MET A 322 2.59 -12.39 0.53
CA MET A 322 2.49 -13.85 0.36
C MET A 322 2.34 -14.22 -1.12
N ARG A 323 1.48 -13.51 -1.88
CA ARG A 323 1.31 -13.75 -3.31
C ARG A 323 2.59 -13.45 -4.09
N ALA A 324 3.35 -12.41 -3.70
CA ALA A 324 4.66 -12.12 -4.28
C ALA A 324 5.68 -13.24 -4.00
N LYS A 325 5.67 -13.80 -2.78
CA LYS A 325 6.50 -14.96 -2.41
C LYS A 325 6.13 -16.22 -3.21
N GLN A 326 4.85 -16.46 -3.45
CA GLN A 326 4.41 -17.58 -4.30
C GLN A 326 4.87 -17.41 -5.76
N ALA A 327 4.85 -16.19 -6.30
CA ALA A 327 5.37 -15.92 -7.63
C ALA A 327 6.90 -16.15 -7.71
N GLU A 328 7.66 -15.71 -6.70
CA GLU A 328 9.11 -16.01 -6.62
C GLU A 328 9.38 -17.51 -6.49
N LEU A 329 8.59 -18.22 -5.68
CA LEU A 329 8.71 -19.69 -5.56
C LEU A 329 8.44 -20.40 -6.89
N ALA A 330 7.41 -19.98 -7.63
CA ALA A 330 7.14 -20.49 -8.97
C ALA A 330 8.33 -20.25 -9.91
N PHE A 331 8.92 -19.06 -9.86
CA PHE A 331 10.14 -18.74 -10.60
C PHE A 331 11.29 -19.70 -10.26
N ARG A 332 11.54 -19.94 -8.97
CA ARG A 332 12.59 -20.85 -8.49
C ARG A 332 12.36 -22.31 -8.89
N LYS A 333 11.10 -22.72 -8.99
CA LYS A 333 10.70 -24.04 -9.50
C LYS A 333 10.79 -24.18 -11.03
N GLY A 334 11.09 -23.10 -11.75
CA GLY A 334 11.17 -23.08 -13.22
C GLY A 334 9.80 -22.90 -13.89
N ASP A 335 8.72 -22.66 -13.14
CA ASP A 335 7.42 -22.30 -13.73
C ASP A 335 7.36 -20.80 -13.98
N TYR A 336 8.10 -20.37 -14.99
CA TYR A 336 8.25 -18.95 -15.32
C TYR A 336 6.94 -18.30 -15.77
N LYS A 337 6.03 -19.10 -16.34
CA LYS A 337 4.71 -18.61 -16.75
C LYS A 337 3.84 -18.28 -15.54
N ALA A 338 3.74 -19.19 -14.57
CA ALA A 338 2.99 -18.95 -13.33
C ALA A 338 3.61 -17.79 -12.53
N ALA A 339 4.94 -17.71 -12.48
CA ALA A 339 5.64 -16.58 -11.85
C ALA A 339 5.27 -15.24 -12.49
N ARG A 340 5.39 -15.14 -13.82
CA ARG A 340 5.01 -13.93 -14.56
C ARG A 340 3.54 -13.54 -14.32
N ASP A 341 2.63 -14.49 -14.44
CA ASP A 341 1.20 -14.22 -14.29
C ASP A 341 0.89 -13.75 -12.87
N GLY A 342 1.51 -14.33 -11.84
CA GLY A 342 1.40 -13.89 -10.46
C GLY A 342 1.94 -12.46 -10.23
N TYR A 343 3.11 -12.14 -10.78
CA TYR A 343 3.64 -10.77 -10.71
C TYR A 343 2.78 -9.75 -11.46
N MET A 344 2.21 -10.13 -12.61
CA MET A 344 1.32 -9.25 -13.37
C MET A 344 0.03 -8.94 -12.61
N ASP A 345 -0.53 -9.90 -11.89
CA ASP A 345 -1.73 -9.67 -11.07
C ASP A 345 -1.43 -8.72 -9.90
N LEU A 346 -0.26 -8.83 -9.28
CA LEU A 346 0.18 -7.89 -8.24
C LEU A 346 0.41 -6.48 -8.78
N LEU A 347 0.95 -6.33 -9.99
CA LEU A 347 1.15 -5.03 -10.63
C LEU A 347 -0.17 -4.33 -11.01
N LYS A 348 -1.30 -5.04 -11.12
CA LYS A 348 -2.62 -4.41 -11.27
C LYS A 348 -3.07 -3.69 -10.00
N GLU A 349 -2.67 -4.21 -8.83
CA GLU A 349 -2.99 -3.64 -7.53
C GLU A 349 -2.01 -2.51 -7.15
N ASN A 350 -0.72 -2.73 -7.39
CA ASN A 350 0.33 -1.74 -7.15
C ASN A 350 1.27 -1.61 -8.35
N HIS A 351 0.98 -0.66 -9.22
CA HIS A 351 1.75 -0.40 -10.45
C HIS A 351 3.19 0.08 -10.18
N TYR A 352 3.49 0.56 -8.98
CA TYR A 352 4.76 1.16 -8.61
C TYR A 352 5.69 0.22 -7.84
N ASP A 353 5.31 -1.05 -7.64
CA ASP A 353 6.19 -2.03 -6.98
C ASP A 353 7.32 -2.48 -7.91
N ASP A 354 8.50 -1.86 -7.75
CA ASP A 354 9.68 -2.17 -8.54
C ASP A 354 10.19 -3.60 -8.32
N SER A 355 10.03 -4.17 -7.13
CA SER A 355 10.49 -5.53 -6.83
C SER A 355 9.68 -6.57 -7.60
N VAL A 356 8.37 -6.40 -7.64
CA VAL A 356 7.44 -7.23 -8.42
C VAL A 356 7.67 -7.04 -9.92
N ARG A 357 7.92 -5.81 -10.38
CA ARG A 357 8.25 -5.54 -11.78
C ARG A 357 9.55 -6.21 -12.22
N ILE A 358 10.59 -6.17 -11.40
CA ILE A 358 11.85 -6.86 -11.65
C ILE A 358 11.63 -8.37 -11.73
N GLY A 359 10.83 -8.94 -10.82
CA GLY A 359 10.47 -10.37 -10.83
C GLY A 359 9.77 -10.77 -12.14
N MET A 360 8.80 -9.96 -12.59
CA MET A 360 8.11 -10.17 -13.86
C MET A 360 9.07 -10.14 -15.06
N VAL A 361 9.96 -9.15 -15.11
CA VAL A 361 10.95 -9.03 -16.20
C VAL A 361 11.90 -10.24 -16.23
N ARG A 362 12.36 -10.71 -15.07
CA ARG A 362 13.21 -11.93 -14.97
C ARG A 362 12.45 -13.16 -15.47
N ALA A 363 11.19 -13.33 -15.08
CA ALA A 363 10.36 -14.45 -15.56
C ALA A 363 10.20 -14.41 -17.10
N ASN A 364 9.93 -13.24 -17.66
CA ASN A 364 9.86 -13.06 -19.11
C ASN A 364 11.19 -13.37 -19.83
N GLN A 365 12.33 -12.97 -19.26
CA GLN A 365 13.65 -13.29 -19.84
C GLN A 365 13.89 -14.80 -19.90
N MET A 366 13.53 -15.53 -18.86
CA MET A 366 13.64 -17.00 -18.86
C MET A 366 12.68 -17.64 -19.88
N MET A 367 11.43 -17.14 -19.99
CA MET A 367 10.48 -17.59 -21.01
C MET A 367 10.98 -17.32 -22.43
N ILE A 368 11.62 -16.16 -22.68
CA ILE A 368 12.25 -15.86 -23.97
C ILE A 368 13.32 -16.91 -24.29
N GLN A 369 14.22 -17.20 -23.36
CA GLN A 369 15.28 -18.19 -23.56
C GLN A 369 14.71 -19.58 -23.86
N GLU A 370 13.77 -20.06 -23.07
CA GLU A 370 13.12 -21.36 -23.30
C GLU A 370 12.44 -21.44 -24.68
N ASN A 371 11.69 -20.40 -25.05
CA ASN A 371 11.00 -20.41 -26.34
C ASN A 371 11.96 -20.25 -27.53
N LEU A 372 13.05 -19.49 -27.38
CA LEU A 372 14.10 -19.46 -28.40
C LEU A 372 14.80 -20.82 -28.57
N GLU A 373 15.01 -21.60 -27.50
CA GLU A 373 15.52 -22.98 -27.60
C GLU A 373 14.50 -23.93 -28.26
N LYS A 374 13.20 -23.77 -27.99
CA LYS A 374 12.13 -24.49 -28.72
C LYS A 374 12.18 -24.16 -30.22
N LEU A 375 12.34 -22.87 -30.56
CA LEU A 375 12.39 -22.40 -31.95
C LEU A 375 13.64 -22.89 -32.70
N LYS A 376 14.77 -23.15 -32.02
CA LYS A 376 15.93 -23.81 -32.66
C LYS A 376 15.57 -25.24 -33.12
N LYS A 377 14.69 -25.95 -32.38
CA LYS A 377 14.25 -27.31 -32.70
C LYS A 377 13.08 -27.32 -33.66
N ASN A 378 12.15 -26.39 -33.52
CA ASN A 378 10.97 -26.22 -34.36
C ASN A 378 10.80 -24.74 -34.75
N PRO A 379 11.43 -24.30 -35.86
CA PRO A 379 11.39 -22.89 -36.30
C PRO A 379 9.99 -22.38 -36.67
N ASP A 380 9.01 -23.26 -36.90
CA ASP A 380 7.66 -22.91 -37.31
C ASP A 380 6.65 -22.91 -36.15
N ASP A 381 7.12 -23.08 -34.92
CA ASP A 381 6.24 -23.03 -33.75
C ASP A 381 5.71 -21.59 -33.52
N ILE A 382 4.51 -21.35 -34.02
CA ILE A 382 3.85 -20.03 -33.93
C ILE A 382 3.57 -19.64 -32.48
N GLN A 383 3.21 -20.61 -31.61
CA GLN A 383 2.97 -20.32 -30.19
C GLN A 383 4.25 -19.79 -29.52
N ALA A 384 5.37 -20.49 -29.70
CA ALA A 384 6.66 -20.07 -29.17
C ALA A 384 7.08 -18.69 -29.70
N LYS A 385 6.82 -18.40 -30.99
CA LYS A 385 7.05 -17.06 -31.56
C LYS A 385 6.20 -15.98 -30.90
N MET A 386 4.93 -16.26 -30.67
CA MET A 386 4.03 -15.31 -30.02
C MET A 386 4.43 -15.07 -28.57
N ASP A 387 4.77 -16.13 -27.82
CA ASP A 387 5.21 -16.04 -26.43
C ASP A 387 6.49 -15.18 -26.28
N VAL A 388 7.45 -15.31 -27.21
CA VAL A 388 8.63 -14.45 -27.25
C VAL A 388 8.23 -12.98 -27.49
N GLY A 389 7.34 -12.72 -28.44
CA GLY A 389 6.86 -11.37 -28.74
C GLY A 389 6.18 -10.70 -27.53
N TRP A 390 5.30 -11.43 -26.86
CA TRP A 390 4.63 -10.98 -25.64
C TRP A 390 5.62 -10.76 -24.49
N SER A 391 6.56 -11.66 -24.27
CA SER A 391 7.57 -11.53 -23.21
C SER A 391 8.47 -10.32 -23.42
N TYR A 392 8.87 -10.02 -24.65
CA TYR A 392 9.58 -8.77 -24.96
C TYR A 392 8.71 -7.53 -24.68
N TYR A 393 7.44 -7.53 -25.14
CA TYR A 393 6.51 -6.43 -24.89
C TYR A 393 6.33 -6.17 -23.39
N GLN A 394 6.04 -7.20 -22.60
CA GLN A 394 5.84 -7.10 -21.16
C GLN A 394 7.11 -6.67 -20.39
N SER A 395 8.28 -6.90 -20.97
CA SER A 395 9.56 -6.44 -20.44
C SER A 395 9.95 -5.04 -20.92
N TYR A 396 9.05 -4.31 -21.59
CA TYR A 396 9.28 -3.00 -22.18
C TYR A 396 10.40 -2.98 -23.25
N GLN A 397 10.76 -4.13 -23.79
CA GLN A 397 11.74 -4.30 -24.87
C GLN A 397 11.04 -4.21 -26.23
N PHE A 398 10.44 -3.04 -26.50
CA PHE A 398 9.56 -2.86 -27.65
C PHE A 398 10.27 -2.97 -28.99
N GLN A 399 11.53 -2.53 -29.09
CA GLN A 399 12.31 -2.60 -30.32
C GLN A 399 12.67 -4.05 -30.65
N GLU A 400 13.07 -4.84 -29.66
CA GLU A 400 13.35 -6.25 -29.79
C GLU A 400 12.10 -7.04 -30.20
N ALA A 401 10.96 -6.69 -29.57
CA ALA A 401 9.66 -7.27 -29.92
C ALA A 401 9.31 -7.02 -31.38
N ILE A 402 9.41 -5.78 -31.87
CA ILE A 402 9.16 -5.40 -33.27
C ILE A 402 10.12 -6.14 -34.20
N ALA A 403 11.41 -6.10 -33.90
CA ALA A 403 12.44 -6.76 -34.72
C ALA A 403 12.26 -8.28 -34.80
N PHE A 404 11.66 -8.88 -33.77
CA PHE A 404 11.36 -10.31 -33.74
C PHE A 404 10.04 -10.63 -34.46
N LEU A 405 8.95 -9.94 -34.10
CA LEU A 405 7.60 -10.20 -34.63
C LEU A 405 7.49 -9.96 -36.14
N THR A 406 8.15 -8.94 -36.69
CA THR A 406 8.11 -8.61 -38.11
C THR A 406 8.75 -9.66 -39.02
N LYS A 407 9.47 -10.66 -38.48
CA LYS A 407 10.07 -11.75 -39.26
C LYS A 407 9.09 -12.83 -39.69
N PHE A 408 7.85 -12.83 -39.17
CA PHE A 408 6.85 -13.82 -39.52
C PHE A 408 5.45 -13.19 -39.51
N GLN A 409 4.49 -13.87 -40.16
CA GLN A 409 3.07 -13.52 -40.09
C GLN A 409 2.27 -14.77 -39.72
N PRO A 410 1.51 -14.76 -38.62
CA PRO A 410 0.65 -15.87 -38.26
C PRO A 410 -0.57 -15.94 -39.17
N GLU A 411 -1.18 -17.11 -39.23
CA GLU A 411 -2.45 -17.34 -39.92
C GLU A 411 -3.60 -17.56 -38.93
N GLY A 412 -4.82 -17.48 -39.43
CA GLY A 412 -6.03 -17.75 -38.65
C GLY A 412 -6.17 -16.83 -37.43
N ASP A 413 -6.63 -17.40 -36.32
CA ASP A 413 -6.95 -16.70 -35.08
C ASP A 413 -5.76 -16.05 -34.42
N ARG A 414 -4.54 -16.51 -34.67
CA ARG A 414 -3.32 -15.91 -34.11
C ARG A 414 -3.06 -14.49 -34.61
N LYS A 415 -3.71 -14.07 -35.70
CA LYS A 415 -3.63 -12.69 -36.20
C LYS A 415 -4.16 -11.67 -35.20
N PHE A 416 -5.20 -12.01 -34.44
CA PHE A 416 -5.77 -11.09 -33.43
C PHE A 416 -4.73 -10.73 -32.37
N GLU A 417 -4.08 -11.71 -31.80
CA GLU A 417 -3.04 -11.54 -30.80
C GLU A 417 -1.79 -10.85 -31.39
N TYR A 418 -1.38 -11.25 -32.58
CA TYR A 418 -0.22 -10.71 -33.27
C TYR A 418 -0.34 -9.20 -33.52
N TYR A 419 -1.45 -8.73 -34.11
CA TYR A 419 -1.63 -7.30 -34.38
C TYR A 419 -1.88 -6.49 -33.10
N ASN A 420 -2.41 -7.09 -32.05
CA ASN A 420 -2.50 -6.47 -30.75
C ASN A 420 -1.10 -6.19 -30.18
N VAL A 421 -0.26 -7.22 -30.04
CA VAL A 421 1.08 -7.05 -29.43
C VAL A 421 1.99 -6.19 -30.30
N LEU A 422 1.99 -6.38 -31.61
CA LEU A 422 2.82 -5.59 -32.51
C LEU A 422 2.41 -4.11 -32.53
N GLY A 423 1.11 -3.82 -32.54
CA GLY A 423 0.59 -2.44 -32.46
C GLY A 423 0.99 -1.75 -31.17
N ARG A 424 0.90 -2.46 -30.04
CA ARG A 424 1.33 -1.95 -28.72
C ARG A 424 2.85 -1.71 -28.66
N CYS A 425 3.65 -2.57 -29.30
CA CYS A 425 5.09 -2.35 -29.37
C CYS A 425 5.42 -1.06 -30.16
N TYR A 426 4.73 -0.84 -31.29
CA TYR A 426 4.88 0.41 -32.05
C TYR A 426 4.42 1.65 -31.25
N LEU A 427 3.36 1.55 -30.43
CA LEU A 427 2.99 2.62 -29.49
C LEU A 427 4.12 2.89 -28.49
N GLY A 428 4.71 1.86 -27.93
CA GLY A 428 5.80 1.97 -26.96
C GLY A 428 7.03 2.70 -27.50
N VAL A 429 7.32 2.56 -28.80
CA VAL A 429 8.37 3.32 -29.49
C VAL A 429 7.88 4.62 -30.15
N ARG A 430 6.62 5.00 -29.91
CA ARG A 430 5.97 6.20 -30.46
C ARG A 430 5.86 6.23 -32.00
N ASP A 431 5.87 5.08 -32.65
CA ASP A 431 5.58 4.95 -34.08
C ASP A 431 4.07 4.79 -34.30
N TYR A 432 3.35 5.90 -34.14
CA TYR A 432 1.90 5.93 -34.19
C TYR A 432 1.34 5.52 -35.57
N ALA A 433 2.11 5.70 -36.64
CA ALA A 433 1.68 5.32 -37.98
C ALA A 433 1.59 3.79 -38.14
N HIS A 434 2.62 3.06 -37.77
CA HIS A 434 2.60 1.59 -37.81
C HIS A 434 1.69 1.00 -36.73
N ALA A 435 1.63 1.60 -35.53
CA ALA A 435 0.69 1.20 -34.49
C ALA A 435 -0.75 1.24 -35.01
N ARG A 436 -1.15 2.35 -35.59
CA ARG A 436 -2.48 2.53 -36.19
C ARG A 436 -2.77 1.48 -37.28
N GLN A 437 -1.80 1.19 -38.17
CA GLN A 437 -2.00 0.16 -39.19
C GLN A 437 -2.28 -1.22 -38.55
N CYS A 438 -1.54 -1.59 -37.53
CA CYS A 438 -1.78 -2.83 -36.80
C CYS A 438 -3.18 -2.86 -36.18
N PHE A 439 -3.60 -1.82 -35.51
CA PHE A 439 -4.91 -1.75 -34.86
C PHE A 439 -6.07 -1.70 -35.88
N LEU A 440 -5.89 -1.06 -37.03
CA LEU A 440 -6.88 -1.10 -38.12
C LEU A 440 -7.04 -2.52 -38.67
N VAL A 441 -5.95 -3.28 -38.82
CA VAL A 441 -6.04 -4.70 -39.20
C VAL A 441 -6.75 -5.50 -38.12
N TRP A 442 -6.41 -5.28 -36.85
CA TRP A 442 -7.08 -5.96 -35.73
C TRP A 442 -8.58 -5.64 -35.69
N LYS A 443 -8.96 -4.37 -35.84
CA LYS A 443 -10.36 -3.94 -35.97
C LYS A 443 -11.08 -4.68 -37.09
N ASN A 444 -10.49 -4.70 -38.28
CA ASN A 444 -11.09 -5.38 -39.45
C ASN A 444 -11.26 -6.88 -39.22
N LEU A 445 -10.33 -7.54 -38.53
CA LEU A 445 -10.48 -8.94 -38.17
C LEU A 445 -11.67 -9.17 -37.23
N ILE A 446 -11.96 -8.25 -36.31
CA ILE A 446 -13.15 -8.34 -35.44
C ILE A 446 -14.43 -8.14 -36.27
N GLU A 447 -14.44 -7.18 -37.20
CA GLU A 447 -15.60 -6.90 -38.08
C GLU A 447 -15.93 -8.05 -39.04
N GLN A 448 -14.93 -8.87 -39.37
CA GLN A 448 -15.11 -10.05 -40.24
C GLN A 448 -15.55 -11.30 -39.49
N LEU A 449 -15.70 -11.26 -38.17
CA LEU A 449 -16.20 -12.40 -37.39
C LEU A 449 -17.66 -12.71 -37.80
N PRO A 450 -18.01 -13.99 -38.02
CA PRO A 450 -19.37 -14.37 -38.42
C PRO A 450 -20.38 -13.96 -37.36
N GLU A 451 -21.44 -13.23 -37.74
CA GLU A 451 -22.49 -12.77 -36.81
C GLU A 451 -23.18 -13.94 -36.08
N GLU A 452 -23.30 -15.10 -36.76
CA GLU A 452 -23.95 -16.30 -36.23
C GLU A 452 -23.09 -17.06 -35.20
N ASP A 453 -21.78 -16.78 -35.12
CA ASP A 453 -20.88 -17.43 -34.16
C ASP A 453 -20.94 -16.71 -32.80
N THR A 454 -21.70 -17.27 -31.87
CA THR A 454 -21.87 -16.83 -30.49
C THR A 454 -20.99 -17.61 -29.51
N SER A 455 -19.95 -18.28 -29.99
CA SER A 455 -19.00 -18.97 -29.10
C SER A 455 -18.34 -17.99 -28.13
N ALA A 456 -18.02 -18.46 -26.92
CA ALA A 456 -17.35 -17.65 -25.90
C ALA A 456 -16.00 -17.07 -26.39
N GLU A 457 -15.32 -17.79 -27.29
CA GLU A 457 -14.06 -17.35 -27.89
C GLU A 457 -14.27 -16.17 -28.85
N THR A 458 -15.31 -16.24 -29.69
CA THR A 458 -15.68 -15.17 -30.62
C THR A 458 -16.19 -13.92 -29.86
N GLU A 459 -17.00 -14.12 -28.82
CA GLU A 459 -17.47 -13.01 -27.99
C GLU A 459 -16.32 -12.29 -27.27
N LYS A 460 -15.31 -13.01 -26.75
CA LYS A 460 -14.09 -12.40 -26.20
C LYS A 460 -13.37 -11.49 -27.20
N LYS A 461 -13.38 -11.85 -28.50
CA LYS A 461 -12.81 -11.01 -29.56
C LYS A 461 -13.67 -9.78 -29.82
N ARG A 462 -15.01 -9.93 -29.87
CA ARG A 462 -15.97 -8.83 -30.12
C ARG A 462 -15.97 -7.77 -29.01
N VAL A 463 -15.87 -8.20 -27.75
CA VAL A 463 -15.82 -7.29 -26.59
C VAL A 463 -14.63 -6.33 -26.67
N ARG A 464 -13.57 -6.70 -27.40
CA ARG A 464 -12.39 -5.82 -27.60
C ARG A 464 -12.60 -4.72 -28.65
N TYR A 465 -13.71 -4.72 -29.40
CA TYR A 465 -13.93 -3.78 -30.50
C TYR A 465 -13.92 -2.30 -30.04
N PRO A 466 -14.60 -1.89 -28.97
CA PRO A 466 -14.51 -0.52 -28.47
C PRO A 466 -13.08 -0.14 -28.09
N TYR A 467 -12.37 -1.00 -27.37
CA TYR A 467 -11.00 -0.76 -26.95
C TYR A 467 -10.02 -0.60 -28.13
N VAL A 468 -10.16 -1.42 -29.19
CA VAL A 468 -9.34 -1.27 -30.41
C VAL A 468 -9.60 0.07 -31.06
N ASN A 469 -10.84 0.56 -31.06
CA ASN A 469 -11.16 1.89 -31.58
C ASN A 469 -10.56 3.00 -30.71
N PHE A 470 -10.50 2.85 -29.39
CA PHE A 470 -9.75 3.75 -28.52
C PHE A 470 -8.28 3.83 -28.92
N LEU A 471 -7.59 2.68 -29.09
CA LEU A 471 -6.18 2.66 -29.51
C LEU A 471 -5.94 3.33 -30.88
N ILE A 472 -6.86 3.17 -31.81
CA ILE A 472 -6.81 3.86 -33.11
C ILE A 472 -7.02 5.37 -32.92
N ALA A 473 -7.97 5.78 -32.08
CA ALA A 473 -8.22 7.19 -31.77
C ALA A 473 -6.99 7.85 -31.14
N ASP A 474 -6.35 7.19 -30.17
CA ASP A 474 -5.13 7.68 -29.54
C ASP A 474 -4.00 7.88 -30.58
N CYS A 475 -3.79 6.93 -31.50
CA CYS A 475 -2.84 7.09 -32.58
C CYS A 475 -3.16 8.31 -33.47
N TYR A 476 -4.42 8.56 -33.79
CA TYR A 476 -4.83 9.72 -34.55
C TYR A 476 -4.64 11.03 -33.78
N MET A 477 -4.94 11.04 -32.48
CA MET A 477 -4.69 12.22 -31.61
C MET A 477 -3.20 12.58 -31.56
N LYS A 478 -2.32 11.59 -31.38
CA LYS A 478 -0.87 11.80 -31.35
C LYS A 478 -0.28 12.20 -32.72
N THR A 479 -1.03 12.03 -33.81
CA THR A 479 -0.67 12.53 -35.17
C THR A 479 -1.51 13.73 -35.60
N GLU A 480 -2.22 14.37 -34.67
CA GLU A 480 -3.02 15.60 -34.86
C GLU A 480 -4.17 15.47 -35.87
N ASP A 481 -4.60 14.25 -36.19
CA ASP A 481 -5.78 13.97 -37.02
C ASP A 481 -7.03 13.86 -36.14
N TYR A 482 -7.48 14.99 -35.61
CA TYR A 482 -8.55 15.05 -34.62
C TYR A 482 -9.93 14.63 -35.18
N GLU A 483 -10.16 14.73 -36.47
CA GLU A 483 -11.41 14.31 -37.10
C GLU A 483 -11.56 12.79 -37.08
N ASN A 484 -10.51 12.06 -37.47
CA ASN A 484 -10.51 10.61 -37.41
C ASN A 484 -10.42 10.10 -35.96
N ALA A 485 -9.67 10.81 -35.09
CA ALA A 485 -9.66 10.53 -33.66
C ALA A 485 -11.07 10.55 -33.06
N ARG A 486 -11.87 11.60 -33.36
CA ARG A 486 -13.26 11.73 -32.89
C ARG A 486 -14.13 10.56 -33.33
N ARG A 487 -14.06 10.21 -34.63
CA ARG A 487 -14.88 9.10 -35.18
C ARG A 487 -14.63 7.77 -34.45
N HIS A 488 -13.37 7.46 -34.19
CA HIS A 488 -13.01 6.23 -33.51
C HIS A 488 -13.30 6.28 -32.01
N LEU A 489 -13.11 7.43 -31.37
CA LEU A 489 -13.39 7.62 -29.95
C LEU A 489 -14.90 7.54 -29.65
N ASP A 490 -15.77 8.03 -30.55
CA ASP A 490 -17.23 7.87 -30.43
C ASP A 490 -17.65 6.41 -30.43
N ILE A 491 -16.98 5.55 -31.23
CA ILE A 491 -17.20 4.12 -31.21
C ILE A 491 -16.72 3.51 -29.88
N ALA A 492 -15.55 3.93 -29.38
CA ALA A 492 -15.01 3.45 -28.12
C ALA A 492 -15.95 3.77 -26.94
N LEU A 493 -16.53 4.97 -26.92
CA LEU A 493 -17.45 5.44 -25.88
C LEU A 493 -18.88 4.88 -26.03
N SER A 494 -19.21 4.24 -27.16
CA SER A 494 -20.57 3.75 -27.43
C SER A 494 -21.00 2.54 -26.61
N LYS A 495 -20.05 1.81 -26.02
CA LYS A 495 -20.28 0.61 -25.19
C LYS A 495 -19.29 0.58 -24.04
N ASP A 496 -19.76 0.16 -22.88
CA ASP A 496 -18.92 -0.08 -21.73
C ASP A 496 -17.94 -1.24 -21.98
N HIS A 497 -16.70 -1.09 -21.52
CA HIS A 497 -15.63 -2.09 -21.65
C HIS A 497 -14.61 -1.93 -20.53
N GLU A 498 -13.76 -2.92 -20.33
CA GLU A 498 -12.79 -2.98 -19.22
C GLU A 498 -11.91 -1.73 -19.08
N GLU A 499 -11.51 -1.15 -20.22
CA GLU A 499 -10.64 0.04 -20.25
C GLU A 499 -11.39 1.33 -20.62
N ILE A 500 -12.68 1.44 -20.31
CA ILE A 500 -13.53 2.58 -20.70
C ILE A 500 -13.03 3.92 -20.13
N ILE A 501 -12.41 3.90 -18.95
CA ILE A 501 -11.83 5.10 -18.32
C ILE A 501 -10.82 5.77 -19.26
N LEU A 502 -9.94 5.02 -19.90
CA LEU A 502 -8.97 5.54 -20.87
C LEU A 502 -9.67 6.25 -22.06
N SER A 503 -10.85 5.76 -22.44
CA SER A 503 -11.65 6.40 -23.51
C SER A 503 -12.25 7.73 -23.03
N TYR A 504 -12.68 7.83 -21.77
CA TYR A 504 -13.15 9.09 -21.19
C TYR A 504 -12.00 10.10 -20.98
N GLU A 505 -10.82 9.65 -20.55
CA GLU A 505 -9.61 10.47 -20.50
C GLU A 505 -9.26 11.06 -21.87
N ALA A 506 -9.25 10.19 -22.90
CA ALA A 506 -9.01 10.62 -24.29
C ALA A 506 -10.07 11.60 -24.82
N ASP A 507 -11.33 11.48 -24.37
CA ASP A 507 -12.39 12.42 -24.72
C ASP A 507 -12.14 13.81 -24.13
N CYS A 508 -11.70 13.87 -22.86
CA CYS A 508 -11.29 15.11 -22.22
C CYS A 508 -10.11 15.77 -22.97
N GLU A 509 -9.07 14.98 -23.30
CA GLU A 509 -7.90 15.44 -24.04
C GLU A 509 -8.29 15.96 -25.43
N LEU A 510 -9.06 15.18 -26.19
CA LEU A 510 -9.46 15.55 -27.57
C LEU A 510 -10.30 16.83 -27.62
N LYS A 511 -11.27 16.99 -26.71
CA LYS A 511 -12.08 18.20 -26.60
C LYS A 511 -11.22 19.42 -26.26
N PHE A 512 -10.25 19.26 -25.37
CA PHE A 512 -9.29 20.31 -25.05
C PHE A 512 -8.44 20.69 -26.28
N LEU A 513 -7.84 19.71 -26.97
CA LEU A 513 -6.98 19.92 -28.13
C LEU A 513 -7.72 20.59 -29.32
N THR A 514 -9.02 20.34 -29.44
CA THR A 514 -9.88 20.92 -30.46
C THR A 514 -10.51 22.28 -30.06
N GLY A 515 -10.15 22.81 -28.89
CA GLY A 515 -10.65 24.11 -28.39
C GLY A 515 -12.08 24.09 -27.86
N GLN A 516 -12.68 22.91 -27.67
CA GLN A 516 -14.03 22.72 -27.15
C GLN A 516 -14.04 22.75 -25.62
N TYR A 517 -13.57 23.86 -25.02
CA TYR A 517 -13.29 23.90 -23.58
C TYR A 517 -14.50 23.64 -22.68
N THR A 518 -15.68 24.17 -23.05
CA THR A 518 -16.92 23.94 -22.31
C THR A 518 -17.32 22.45 -22.29
N ASP A 519 -17.16 21.78 -23.44
CA ASP A 519 -17.48 20.36 -23.56
C ASP A 519 -16.39 19.49 -22.89
N CYS A 520 -15.14 19.98 -22.86
CA CYS A 520 -14.07 19.38 -22.08
C CYS A 520 -14.40 19.40 -20.58
N LEU A 521 -14.87 20.52 -20.03
CA LEU A 521 -15.27 20.60 -18.63
C LEU A 521 -16.37 19.59 -18.28
N ARG A 522 -17.40 19.46 -19.12
CA ARG A 522 -18.47 18.47 -18.92
C ARG A 522 -17.95 17.04 -19.00
N ALA A 523 -17.02 16.75 -19.92
CA ALA A 523 -16.41 15.42 -20.01
C ALA A 523 -15.58 15.10 -18.78
N CYS A 524 -14.81 16.06 -18.25
CA CYS A 524 -14.06 15.88 -17.00
C CYS A 524 -15.00 15.64 -15.80
N GLU A 525 -16.12 16.36 -15.69
CA GLU A 525 -17.12 16.15 -14.65
C GLU A 525 -17.71 14.74 -14.73
N HIS A 526 -18.09 14.29 -15.92
CA HIS A 526 -18.61 12.94 -16.12
C HIS A 526 -17.56 11.86 -15.79
N LEU A 527 -16.28 12.09 -16.07
CA LEU A 527 -15.20 11.16 -15.69
C LEU A 527 -15.02 11.13 -14.17
N LEU A 528 -15.06 12.29 -13.49
CA LEU A 528 -14.96 12.39 -12.04
C LEU A 528 -16.16 11.81 -11.28
N GLU A 529 -17.34 11.72 -11.91
CA GLU A 529 -18.48 10.97 -11.34
C GLU A 529 -18.21 9.46 -11.30
N ARG A 530 -17.37 8.94 -12.21
CA ARG A 530 -16.99 7.52 -12.28
C ARG A 530 -15.73 7.20 -11.48
N ASP A 531 -14.74 8.09 -11.55
CA ASP A 531 -13.50 8.03 -10.78
C ASP A 531 -13.20 9.41 -10.18
N PRO A 532 -13.59 9.64 -8.91
CA PRO A 532 -13.38 10.91 -8.22
C PRO A 532 -11.92 11.34 -8.07
N HIS A 533 -10.97 10.40 -8.25
CA HIS A 533 -9.54 10.64 -8.10
C HIS A 533 -8.78 10.67 -9.43
N ASP A 534 -9.48 10.68 -10.56
CA ASP A 534 -8.87 10.68 -11.88
C ASP A 534 -8.02 11.94 -12.11
N TYR A 535 -6.70 11.75 -12.16
CA TYR A 535 -5.72 12.82 -12.37
C TYR A 535 -5.88 13.51 -13.73
N VAL A 536 -6.19 12.75 -14.80
CA VAL A 536 -6.31 13.29 -16.18
C VAL A 536 -7.51 14.21 -16.27
N ALA A 537 -8.63 13.85 -15.62
CA ALA A 537 -9.80 14.71 -15.53
C ALA A 537 -9.50 16.05 -14.84
N TYR A 538 -8.83 16.02 -13.69
CA TYR A 538 -8.41 17.26 -13.00
C TYR A 538 -7.45 18.09 -13.85
N LEU A 539 -6.48 17.45 -14.51
CA LEU A 539 -5.51 18.13 -15.37
C LEU A 539 -6.19 18.88 -16.53
N PHE A 540 -7.11 18.22 -17.25
CA PHE A 540 -7.80 18.86 -18.38
C PHE A 540 -8.87 19.84 -17.92
N LYS A 541 -9.51 19.63 -16.78
CA LYS A 541 -10.41 20.61 -16.15
C LYS A 541 -9.66 21.91 -15.85
N ALA A 542 -8.51 21.83 -15.20
CA ALA A 542 -7.66 22.98 -14.89
C ALA A 542 -7.16 23.68 -16.16
N LYS A 543 -6.70 22.93 -17.17
CA LYS A 543 -6.27 23.48 -18.46
C LYS A 543 -7.41 24.20 -19.20
N ALA A 544 -8.62 23.64 -19.22
CA ALA A 544 -9.79 24.23 -19.86
C ALA A 544 -10.24 25.52 -19.14
N CYS A 545 -10.32 25.51 -17.81
CA CYS A 545 -10.61 26.69 -16.99
C CYS A 545 -9.61 27.82 -17.27
N LYS A 546 -8.32 27.51 -17.32
CA LYS A 546 -7.27 28.48 -17.64
C LYS A 546 -7.43 29.07 -19.07
N ALA A 547 -7.70 28.20 -20.06
CA ALA A 547 -7.93 28.63 -21.44
C ALA A 547 -9.15 29.55 -21.59
N MET A 548 -10.17 29.37 -20.73
CA MET A 548 -11.37 30.20 -20.66
C MET A 548 -11.22 31.41 -19.72
N ASN A 549 -10.04 31.67 -19.15
CA ASN A 549 -9.77 32.69 -18.12
C ASN A 549 -10.56 32.57 -16.81
N TYR A 550 -11.03 31.41 -16.45
CA TYR A 550 -11.68 31.14 -15.17
C TYR A 550 -10.66 30.79 -14.07
N ILE A 551 -9.80 31.74 -13.71
CA ILE A 551 -8.68 31.51 -12.77
C ILE A 551 -9.15 31.14 -11.34
N GLN A 552 -10.34 31.56 -10.93
CA GLN A 552 -10.82 31.37 -9.55
C GLN A 552 -11.29 29.93 -9.24
N GLU A 553 -11.73 29.17 -10.22
CA GLU A 553 -12.14 27.78 -10.02
C GLU A 553 -10.94 26.79 -9.99
N GLU A 554 -9.81 27.20 -10.60
CA GLU A 554 -8.58 26.40 -10.68
C GLU A 554 -7.87 26.24 -9.31
N ILE A 555 -7.92 27.28 -8.47
CA ILE A 555 -7.16 27.35 -7.21
C ILE A 555 -7.86 26.59 -6.07
N GLY A 556 -9.18 26.48 -6.10
CA GLY A 556 -9.97 25.94 -4.99
C GLY A 556 -9.93 24.41 -4.83
N ARG A 557 -9.45 23.65 -5.83
CA ARG A 557 -9.48 22.18 -5.84
C ARG A 557 -8.17 21.50 -6.20
N ALA A 558 -7.10 22.24 -6.47
CA ALA A 558 -5.76 21.69 -6.72
C ALA A 558 -4.95 21.44 -5.42
N HIS A 559 -5.56 21.63 -4.26
CA HIS A 559 -4.98 21.40 -2.94
C HIS A 559 -5.77 20.34 -2.14
N VAL A 560 -6.38 19.38 -2.82
CA VAL A 560 -6.98 18.21 -2.16
C VAL A 560 -6.17 16.98 -2.52
#